data_9309cbee387db7155408b2fdb7dafd68
#
_entry.id   9309cbee387db7155408b2fdb7dafd68
#
_cell.length_a   1.000
_cell.length_b   1.000
_cell.length_c   1.000
_cell.angle_alpha   90.00
_cell.angle_beta   90.00
_cell.angle_gamma   90.00
#
_symmetry.space_group_name_H-M   'P 1'
#
loop_
_entity.id
_entity.type
_entity.pdbx_description
1 polymer ?
#
loop_
_entity_poly.entity_id
_entity_poly.type
_entity_poly.pdbx_seq_one_letter_code
_entity_poly.pdbx_strand_id
1 'polypeptide(L)'
;MTDVYVISGFLGAGKTTLIKTMVHSAFKNKKLVVIENDFGEAGIDAGLLKECNLAVTSLSDGCICCSLTGDFEKAMERILKDYIPDAVLVEPSGVVRLSDLIKICLKQEDRGLIHLKRTITVVDIRSFDKYRKNYGGFFEDQIAYADLILLSHQEEGGQEIQSVKIKIQEMNPEARVEADFWESIPASVFRYGPRNSNIFKLEMEAAVSMKPVRI
;
A
#
# COMPACT_ATOMS: atom_id res chain seq x y z
N MET A 1 18.99 -3.75 2.96
CA MET A 1 17.92 -3.00 2.29
C MET A 1 16.60 -3.43 2.90
N THR A 2 15.77 -2.51 3.34
CA THR A 2 14.49 -2.79 4.01
C THR A 2 13.39 -2.98 2.97
N ASP A 3 12.60 -4.05 3.10
CA ASP A 3 11.46 -4.31 2.22
C ASP A 3 10.28 -3.38 2.56
N VAL A 4 9.71 -2.70 1.56
CA VAL A 4 8.57 -1.79 1.73
C VAL A 4 7.35 -2.35 1.02
N TYR A 5 6.21 -2.31 1.71
CA TYR A 5 4.89 -2.72 1.22
C TYR A 5 3.94 -1.55 1.38
N VAL A 6 3.26 -1.16 0.32
CA VAL A 6 2.25 -0.08 0.35
C VAL A 6 0.87 -0.70 0.36
N ILE A 7 0.06 -0.35 1.37
CA ILE A 7 -1.31 -0.84 1.53
C ILE A 7 -2.27 0.32 1.28
N SER A 8 -2.73 0.45 0.05
CA SER A 8 -3.67 1.47 -0.42
C SER A 8 -5.12 0.97 -0.35
N GLY A 9 -6.03 1.85 -0.61
CA GLY A 9 -7.47 1.58 -0.62
C GLY A 9 -8.25 2.73 -0.02
N PHE A 10 -9.50 2.86 -0.42
CA PHE A 10 -10.36 3.98 0.00
C PHE A 10 -10.70 3.91 1.49
N LEU A 11 -11.25 5.01 2.02
CA LEU A 11 -11.67 5.09 3.43
C LEU A 11 -12.69 3.98 3.75
N GLY A 12 -12.49 3.29 4.87
CA GLY A 12 -13.37 2.19 5.31
C GLY A 12 -13.22 0.87 4.53
N ALA A 13 -12.30 0.78 3.56
CA ALA A 13 -12.11 -0.45 2.78
C ALA A 13 -11.54 -1.64 3.58
N GLY A 14 -10.99 -1.41 4.79
CA GLY A 14 -10.43 -2.46 5.65
C GLY A 14 -8.90 -2.54 5.65
N LYS A 15 -8.18 -1.49 5.24
CA LYS A 15 -6.71 -1.47 5.21
C LYS A 15 -6.06 -1.87 6.54
N THR A 16 -6.47 -1.24 7.63
CA THR A 16 -5.95 -1.53 8.97
C THR A 16 -6.22 -2.98 9.40
N THR A 17 -7.39 -3.55 9.04
CA THR A 17 -7.70 -4.96 9.26
C THR A 17 -6.76 -5.87 8.48
N LEU A 18 -6.51 -5.55 7.21
CA LEU A 18 -5.55 -6.27 6.39
C LEU A 18 -4.14 -6.22 7.00
N ILE A 19 -3.69 -5.05 7.46
CA ILE A 19 -2.38 -4.89 8.10
C ILE A 19 -2.27 -5.81 9.31
N LYS A 20 -3.29 -5.86 10.18
CA LYS A 20 -3.33 -6.79 11.32
C LYS A 20 -3.20 -8.25 10.88
N THR A 21 -3.93 -8.66 9.84
CA THR A 21 -3.80 -10.02 9.26
C THR A 21 -2.40 -10.29 8.73
N MET A 22 -1.81 -9.33 7.99
CA MET A 22 -0.45 -9.47 7.45
C MET A 22 0.62 -9.56 8.53
N VAL A 23 0.50 -8.78 9.61
CA VAL A 23 1.42 -8.82 10.76
C VAL A 23 1.44 -10.21 11.38
N HIS A 24 0.28 -10.80 11.62
CA HIS A 24 0.17 -12.13 12.24
C HIS A 24 0.58 -13.29 11.31
N SER A 25 0.44 -13.13 9.99
CA SER A 25 0.68 -14.19 9.01
C SER A 25 1.99 -14.00 8.26
N ALA A 26 2.05 -12.97 7.42
CA ALA A 26 3.14 -12.77 6.46
C ALA A 26 4.43 -12.23 7.10
N PHE A 27 4.33 -11.51 8.24
CA PHE A 27 5.45 -10.84 8.88
C PHE A 27 5.74 -11.34 10.30
N LYS A 28 5.16 -12.46 10.68
CA LYS A 28 5.47 -13.11 11.96
C LYS A 28 6.99 -13.30 12.12
N ASN A 29 7.53 -12.87 13.26
CA ASN A 29 8.97 -12.92 13.58
C ASN A 29 9.86 -11.98 12.75
N LYS A 30 9.29 -10.98 12.07
CA LYS A 30 10.06 -9.90 11.42
C LYS A 30 10.09 -8.67 12.30
N LYS A 31 11.18 -7.92 12.22
CA LYS A 31 11.24 -6.58 12.81
C LYS A 31 10.50 -5.63 11.88
N LEU A 32 9.29 -5.30 12.24
CA LEU A 32 8.34 -4.61 11.37
C LEU A 32 8.07 -3.20 11.90
N VAL A 33 7.99 -2.23 10.97
CA VAL A 33 7.46 -0.90 11.26
C VAL A 33 6.22 -0.68 10.40
N VAL A 34 5.16 -0.13 10.99
CA VAL A 34 3.97 0.32 10.29
C VAL A 34 3.91 1.83 10.34
N ILE A 35 3.77 2.46 9.17
CA ILE A 35 3.53 3.88 9.02
C ILE A 35 2.05 4.06 8.71
N GLU A 36 1.30 4.61 9.66
CA GLU A 36 -0.12 4.91 9.49
C GLU A 36 -0.32 6.41 9.29
N ASN A 37 -1.26 6.78 8.40
CA ASN A 37 -1.59 8.19 8.18
C ASN A 37 -2.72 8.71 9.11
N ASP A 38 -3.57 7.82 9.61
CA ASP A 38 -4.74 8.21 10.39
C ASP A 38 -4.55 7.98 11.89
N PHE A 39 -4.63 9.07 12.67
CA PHE A 39 -4.92 9.03 14.09
C PHE A 39 -6.42 8.79 14.31
N GLY A 40 -6.87 7.53 14.14
CA GLY A 40 -8.20 7.13 14.56
C GLY A 40 -8.11 6.19 15.78
N GLU A 41 -9.15 6.18 16.62
CA GLU A 41 -9.26 5.29 17.78
C GLU A 41 -9.19 3.78 17.45
N ALA A 42 -9.08 3.41 16.17
CA ALA A 42 -9.01 2.05 15.65
C ALA A 42 -7.62 1.61 15.17
N GLY A 43 -6.56 2.31 15.54
CA GLY A 43 -5.17 1.96 15.21
C GLY A 43 -4.75 0.57 15.69
N ILE A 44 -3.52 0.18 15.40
CA ILE A 44 -2.95 -1.09 15.83
C ILE A 44 -2.86 -1.11 17.36
N ASP A 45 -3.47 -2.11 18.00
CA ASP A 45 -3.55 -2.23 19.46
C ASP A 45 -2.16 -2.36 20.10
N ALA A 46 -1.97 -1.73 21.29
CA ALA A 46 -0.75 -1.81 22.07
C ALA A 46 -0.33 -3.27 22.42
N GLY A 47 -1.27 -4.21 22.41
CA GLY A 47 -1.00 -5.64 22.56
C GLY A 47 -0.23 -6.22 21.38
N LEU A 48 -0.64 -5.88 20.18
CA LEU A 48 0.00 -6.31 18.93
C LEU A 48 1.44 -5.80 18.83
N LEU A 49 1.68 -4.57 19.30
CA LEU A 49 3.01 -3.96 19.34
C LEU A 49 4.03 -4.78 20.12
N LYS A 50 3.58 -5.36 21.26
CA LYS A 50 4.45 -6.15 22.14
C LYS A 50 4.68 -7.58 21.65
N GLU A 51 3.65 -8.20 21.05
CA GLU A 51 3.70 -9.61 20.63
C GLU A 51 4.51 -9.82 19.34
N CYS A 52 4.51 -8.83 18.44
CA CYS A 52 5.06 -8.99 17.09
C CYS A 52 6.37 -8.23 16.82
N ASN A 53 7.05 -7.69 17.86
CA ASN A 53 8.24 -6.85 17.68
C ASN A 53 7.97 -5.69 16.68
N LEU A 54 6.77 -5.12 16.80
CA LEU A 54 6.20 -4.14 15.91
C LEU A 54 6.40 -2.73 16.48
N ALA A 55 6.92 -1.82 15.68
CA ALA A 55 6.89 -0.39 15.96
C ALA A 55 5.84 0.26 15.06
N VAL A 56 4.93 1.04 15.65
CA VAL A 56 3.99 1.88 14.89
C VAL A 56 4.45 3.31 15.01
N THR A 57 4.52 4.01 13.91
CA THR A 57 4.78 5.43 13.88
C THR A 57 3.70 6.09 13.02
N SER A 58 3.20 7.20 13.51
CA SER A 58 2.28 8.03 12.77
C SER A 58 3.03 9.23 12.19
N LEU A 59 2.61 9.67 11.03
CA LEU A 59 3.12 10.90 10.41
C LEU A 59 2.34 12.10 10.96
N SER A 60 2.54 12.41 12.26
CA SER A 60 1.73 13.37 13.01
C SER A 60 2.01 14.85 12.71
N ASP A 61 3.08 15.19 11.99
CA ASP A 61 3.46 16.59 11.77
C ASP A 61 3.08 17.17 10.39
N GLY A 62 2.18 16.52 9.67
CA GLY A 62 1.64 17.00 8.39
C GLY A 62 0.92 15.89 7.64
N CYS A 63 -0.32 16.12 7.25
CA CYS A 63 -1.03 15.19 6.37
C CYS A 63 -0.16 14.82 5.17
N ILE A 64 0.02 13.52 4.90
CA ILE A 64 0.60 13.03 3.62
C ILE A 64 -0.05 13.71 2.41
N CYS A 65 -1.29 14.22 2.57
CA CYS A 65 -2.01 14.92 1.52
C CYS A 65 -1.53 16.34 1.21
N CYS A 66 -0.76 17.01 2.09
CA CYS A 66 -0.36 18.41 1.90
C CYS A 66 1.11 18.63 1.52
N SER A 67 2.02 17.70 1.88
CA SER A 67 3.44 17.77 1.49
C SER A 67 4.01 16.35 1.32
N LEU A 68 3.41 15.58 0.42
CA LEU A 68 3.67 14.14 0.19
C LEU A 68 5.15 13.76 0.10
N THR A 69 6.00 14.61 -0.45
CA THR A 69 7.37 14.22 -0.77
C THR A 69 8.36 14.42 0.38
N GLY A 70 8.36 15.58 1.00
CA GLY A 70 9.45 15.92 1.93
C GLY A 70 9.33 15.27 3.31
N ASP A 71 8.12 15.18 3.84
CA ASP A 71 7.90 14.69 5.21
C ASP A 71 7.91 13.15 5.25
N PHE A 72 7.38 12.49 4.21
CA PHE A 72 7.45 11.03 4.08
C PHE A 72 8.90 10.55 3.88
N GLU A 73 9.68 11.23 3.02
CA GLU A 73 11.10 10.88 2.81
C GLU A 73 11.89 10.97 4.11
N LYS A 74 11.75 12.07 4.86
CA LYS A 74 12.40 12.26 6.16
C LYS A 74 11.97 11.23 7.21
N ALA A 75 10.66 10.94 7.28
CA ALA A 75 10.13 9.93 8.19
C ALA A 75 10.70 8.54 7.86
N MET A 76 10.74 8.18 6.58
CA MET A 76 11.33 6.92 6.13
C MET A 76 12.81 6.83 6.49
N GLU A 77 13.60 7.86 6.20
CA GLU A 77 15.04 7.90 6.53
C GLU A 77 15.27 7.75 8.04
N ARG A 78 14.46 8.43 8.87
CA ARG A 78 14.51 8.29 10.33
C ARG A 78 14.19 6.87 10.79
N ILE A 79 13.12 6.28 10.25
CA ILE A 79 12.71 4.90 10.56
C ILE A 79 13.83 3.91 10.21
N LEU A 80 14.40 4.04 9.01
CA LEU A 80 15.47 3.15 8.56
C LEU A 80 16.70 3.25 9.45
N LYS A 81 17.04 4.47 9.92
CA LYS A 81 18.19 4.73 10.78
C LYS A 81 17.97 4.25 12.23
N ASP A 82 16.80 4.57 12.80
CA ASP A 82 16.54 4.38 14.23
C ASP A 82 16.09 2.95 14.55
N TYR A 83 15.33 2.33 13.63
CA TYR A 83 14.74 1.01 13.85
C TYR A 83 15.46 -0.12 13.11
N ILE A 84 16.10 0.14 11.96
CA ILE A 84 16.72 -0.88 11.11
C ILE A 84 15.75 -2.06 10.89
N PRO A 85 14.55 -1.83 10.32
CA PRO A 85 13.53 -2.86 10.21
C PRO A 85 13.82 -3.83 9.05
N ASP A 86 13.30 -5.08 9.18
CA ASP A 86 13.25 -6.05 8.07
C ASP A 86 12.26 -5.60 7.00
N ALA A 87 11.12 -5.04 7.45
CA ALA A 87 10.08 -4.56 6.55
C ALA A 87 9.34 -3.33 7.11
N VAL A 88 8.81 -2.51 6.20
CA VAL A 88 7.94 -1.37 6.50
C VAL A 88 6.62 -1.55 5.75
N LEU A 89 5.50 -1.51 6.47
CA LEU A 89 4.17 -1.41 5.89
C LEU A 89 3.75 0.06 5.91
N VAL A 90 3.32 0.58 4.77
CA VAL A 90 2.88 1.98 4.64
C VAL A 90 1.39 1.99 4.33
N GLU A 91 0.61 2.58 5.23
CA GLU A 91 -0.82 2.85 5.04
C GLU A 91 -1.03 4.35 4.76
N PRO A 92 -1.14 4.77 3.49
CA PRO A 92 -1.48 6.15 3.16
C PRO A 92 -2.95 6.45 3.45
N SER A 93 -3.30 7.75 3.50
CA SER A 93 -4.70 8.17 3.52
C SER A 93 -5.47 7.60 2.32
N GLY A 94 -6.76 7.29 2.54
CA GLY A 94 -7.62 6.72 1.51
C GLY A 94 -7.83 7.58 0.25
N VAL A 95 -7.45 8.85 0.29
CA VAL A 95 -7.56 9.80 -0.83
C VAL A 95 -6.21 10.15 -1.48
N VAL A 96 -5.15 9.40 -1.18
CA VAL A 96 -3.83 9.57 -1.81
C VAL A 96 -3.76 8.73 -3.09
N ARG A 97 -3.16 9.29 -4.12
CA ARG A 97 -2.82 8.53 -5.33
C ARG A 97 -1.69 7.54 -5.03
N LEU A 98 -1.91 6.28 -5.35
CA LEU A 98 -0.90 5.25 -5.17
C LEU A 98 0.34 5.53 -6.02
N SER A 99 0.15 6.03 -7.25
CA SER A 99 1.24 6.41 -8.15
C SER A 99 2.20 7.44 -7.55
N ASP A 100 1.69 8.43 -6.80
CA ASP A 100 2.52 9.45 -6.19
C ASP A 100 3.39 8.88 -5.05
N LEU A 101 2.83 8.00 -4.23
CA LEU A 101 3.57 7.33 -3.18
C LEU A 101 4.62 6.35 -3.74
N ILE A 102 4.28 5.63 -4.82
CA ILE A 102 5.22 4.78 -5.54
C ILE A 102 6.42 5.59 -6.03
N LYS A 103 6.21 6.75 -6.65
CA LYS A 103 7.31 7.62 -7.12
C LYS A 103 8.27 7.98 -6.00
N ILE A 104 7.75 8.24 -4.80
CA ILE A 104 8.60 8.53 -3.63
C ILE A 104 9.38 7.28 -3.23
N CYS A 105 8.74 6.12 -3.16
CA CYS A 105 9.41 4.86 -2.85
C CYS A 105 10.50 4.52 -3.87
N LEU A 106 10.23 4.71 -5.17
CA LEU A 106 11.21 4.46 -6.24
C LEU A 106 12.46 5.32 -6.09
N LYS A 107 12.31 6.61 -5.73
CA LYS A 107 13.47 7.47 -5.45
C LYS A 107 14.32 6.94 -4.28
N GLN A 108 13.70 6.37 -3.26
CA GLN A 108 14.42 5.77 -2.13
C GLN A 108 15.06 4.43 -2.53
N GLU A 109 14.43 3.68 -3.41
CA GLU A 109 14.96 2.45 -4.00
C GLU A 109 16.21 2.74 -4.85
N ASP A 110 16.17 3.76 -5.70
CA ASP A 110 17.32 4.24 -6.50
C ASP A 110 18.52 4.67 -5.63
N ARG A 111 18.23 5.21 -4.44
CA ARG A 111 19.26 5.55 -3.44
C ARG A 111 19.80 4.34 -2.67
N GLY A 112 19.27 3.15 -2.92
CA GLY A 112 19.68 1.91 -2.26
C GLY A 112 19.19 1.79 -0.80
N LEU A 113 18.21 2.58 -0.38
CA LEU A 113 17.74 2.61 1.01
C LEU A 113 16.66 1.56 1.28
N ILE A 114 15.74 1.38 0.36
CA ILE A 114 14.62 0.45 0.48
C ILE A 114 14.50 -0.44 -0.77
N HIS A 115 13.61 -1.41 -0.68
CA HIS A 115 13.15 -2.20 -1.81
C HIS A 115 11.61 -2.21 -1.81
N LEU A 116 10.99 -1.55 -2.78
CA LEU A 116 9.52 -1.58 -2.95
C LEU A 116 9.10 -2.97 -3.42
N LYS A 117 8.61 -3.77 -2.49
CA LYS A 117 8.26 -5.18 -2.75
C LYS A 117 6.92 -5.38 -3.38
N ARG A 118 5.92 -4.65 -2.87
CA ARG A 118 4.55 -4.85 -3.32
C ARG A 118 3.65 -3.67 -3.03
N THR A 119 2.76 -3.40 -3.96
CA THR A 119 1.65 -2.46 -3.82
C THR A 119 0.36 -3.26 -3.73
N ILE A 120 -0.39 -3.04 -2.65
CA ILE A 120 -1.61 -3.77 -2.34
C ILE A 120 -2.74 -2.75 -2.25
N THR A 121 -3.86 -2.97 -2.96
CA THR A 121 -5.05 -2.12 -2.84
C THR A 121 -6.21 -2.93 -2.29
N VAL A 122 -6.83 -2.41 -1.23
CA VAL A 122 -8.06 -2.98 -0.66
C VAL A 122 -9.27 -2.30 -1.29
N VAL A 123 -10.20 -3.09 -1.80
CA VAL A 123 -11.40 -2.61 -2.50
C VAL A 123 -12.64 -3.15 -1.81
N ASP A 124 -13.46 -2.25 -1.24
CA ASP A 124 -14.80 -2.58 -0.74
C ASP A 124 -15.75 -2.75 -1.92
N ILE A 125 -16.24 -3.99 -2.13
CA ILE A 125 -17.11 -4.32 -3.26
C ILE A 125 -18.43 -3.53 -3.23
N ARG A 126 -18.98 -3.24 -2.04
CA ARG A 126 -20.25 -2.50 -1.84
C ARG A 126 -20.16 -1.05 -2.29
N SER A 127 -18.95 -0.48 -2.20
CA SER A 127 -18.71 0.93 -2.46
C SER A 127 -18.00 1.20 -3.79
N PHE A 128 -17.70 0.16 -4.57
CA PHE A 128 -16.92 0.23 -5.79
C PHE A 128 -17.43 1.28 -6.79
N ASP A 129 -18.68 1.14 -7.23
CA ASP A 129 -19.26 2.03 -8.24
C ASP A 129 -19.46 3.46 -7.69
N LYS A 130 -19.80 3.59 -6.40
CA LYS A 130 -19.91 4.87 -5.71
C LYS A 130 -18.57 5.62 -5.68
N TYR A 131 -17.49 4.93 -5.30
CA TYR A 131 -16.17 5.54 -5.22
C TYR A 131 -15.61 5.85 -6.61
N ARG A 132 -15.78 4.95 -7.57
CA ARG A 132 -15.40 5.20 -8.97
C ARG A 132 -16.10 6.45 -9.53
N LYS A 133 -17.41 6.59 -9.31
CA LYS A 133 -18.19 7.74 -9.78
C LYS A 133 -17.78 9.06 -9.13
N ASN A 134 -17.56 9.05 -7.81
CA ASN A 134 -17.38 10.28 -7.04
C ASN A 134 -15.92 10.73 -6.96
N TYR A 135 -14.97 9.80 -7.04
CA TYR A 135 -13.54 10.06 -6.82
C TYR A 135 -12.66 9.56 -7.98
N GLY A 136 -13.25 9.12 -9.09
CA GLY A 136 -12.65 8.64 -10.34
C GLY A 136 -11.13 8.52 -10.33
N GLY A 137 -10.43 9.60 -10.66
CA GLY A 137 -8.99 9.57 -10.83
C GLY A 137 -8.16 9.14 -9.62
N PHE A 138 -8.64 9.30 -8.37
CA PHE A 138 -7.95 8.78 -7.18
C PHE A 138 -8.20 7.29 -7.00
N PHE A 139 -9.46 6.88 -7.15
CA PHE A 139 -9.85 5.49 -7.00
C PHE A 139 -9.27 4.59 -8.11
N GLU A 140 -9.32 5.07 -9.35
CA GLU A 140 -8.77 4.34 -10.50
C GLU A 140 -7.24 4.26 -10.45
N ASP A 141 -6.55 5.29 -9.97
CA ASP A 141 -5.10 5.27 -9.75
C ASP A 141 -4.69 4.18 -8.74
N GLN A 142 -5.42 4.05 -7.64
CA GLN A 142 -5.15 3.00 -6.64
C GLN A 142 -5.30 1.60 -7.22
N ILE A 143 -6.22 1.39 -8.16
CA ILE A 143 -6.40 0.12 -8.85
C ILE A 143 -5.30 -0.08 -9.91
N ALA A 144 -5.03 0.94 -10.72
CA ALA A 144 -4.13 0.85 -11.86
C ALA A 144 -2.67 0.53 -11.48
N TYR A 145 -2.24 0.95 -10.30
CA TYR A 145 -0.86 0.77 -9.83
C TYR A 145 -0.69 -0.33 -8.77
N ALA A 146 -1.75 -1.10 -8.48
CA ALA A 146 -1.65 -2.22 -7.55
C ALA A 146 -1.05 -3.47 -8.22
N ASP A 147 -0.17 -4.19 -7.50
CA ASP A 147 0.28 -5.53 -7.85
C ASP A 147 -0.72 -6.60 -7.38
N LEU A 148 -1.39 -6.31 -6.25
CA LEU A 148 -2.36 -7.18 -5.61
C LEU A 148 -3.57 -6.36 -5.22
N ILE A 149 -4.77 -6.84 -5.57
CA ILE A 149 -6.03 -6.24 -5.16
C ILE A 149 -6.79 -7.24 -4.31
N LEU A 150 -7.17 -6.82 -3.11
CA LEU A 150 -7.90 -7.61 -2.16
C LEU A 150 -9.30 -7.06 -2.03
N LEU A 151 -10.30 -7.90 -2.29
CA LEU A 151 -11.68 -7.50 -2.10
C LEU A 151 -12.06 -7.65 -0.62
N SER A 152 -12.83 -6.71 -0.12
CA SER A 152 -13.42 -6.76 1.22
C SER A 152 -14.95 -6.83 1.13
N HIS A 153 -15.59 -7.26 2.22
CA HIS A 153 -17.03 -7.44 2.33
C HIS A 153 -17.59 -8.47 1.34
N GLN A 154 -16.89 -9.60 1.20
CA GLN A 154 -17.20 -10.67 0.25
C GLN A 154 -18.51 -11.43 0.58
N GLU A 155 -19.07 -11.24 1.78
CA GLU A 155 -20.35 -11.83 2.21
C GLU A 155 -21.54 -11.33 1.41
N GLU A 156 -21.42 -10.26 0.67
CA GLU A 156 -22.48 -9.66 -0.15
C GLU A 156 -22.87 -10.47 -1.41
N GLY A 157 -22.08 -11.50 -1.75
CA GLY A 157 -22.47 -12.48 -2.77
C GLY A 157 -21.60 -12.55 -4.03
N GLY A 158 -21.64 -13.72 -4.66
CA GLY A 158 -20.74 -14.08 -5.75
C GLY A 158 -20.91 -13.29 -7.04
N GLN A 159 -22.13 -12.81 -7.37
CA GLN A 159 -22.36 -12.03 -8.59
C GLN A 159 -21.71 -10.65 -8.51
N GLU A 160 -21.78 -10.01 -7.33
CA GLU A 160 -21.18 -8.69 -7.10
C GLU A 160 -19.65 -8.76 -7.11
N ILE A 161 -19.07 -9.77 -6.48
CA ILE A 161 -17.64 -10.07 -6.54
C ILE A 161 -17.20 -10.23 -8.00
N GLN A 162 -17.90 -11.02 -8.80
CA GLN A 162 -17.52 -11.26 -10.19
C GLN A 162 -17.62 -10.00 -11.04
N SER A 163 -18.67 -9.19 -10.85
CA SER A 163 -18.83 -7.90 -11.52
C SER A 163 -17.68 -6.95 -11.21
N VAL A 164 -17.30 -6.83 -9.93
CA VAL A 164 -16.20 -5.97 -9.51
C VAL A 164 -14.86 -6.50 -10.04
N LYS A 165 -14.62 -7.81 -10.02
CA LYS A 165 -13.39 -8.41 -10.61
C LYS A 165 -13.25 -8.05 -12.08
N ILE A 166 -14.30 -8.15 -12.89
CA ILE A 166 -14.25 -7.79 -14.32
C ILE A 166 -13.88 -6.32 -14.48
N LYS A 167 -14.55 -5.41 -13.74
CA LYS A 167 -14.26 -3.97 -13.80
C LYS A 167 -12.83 -3.63 -13.39
N ILE A 168 -12.29 -4.34 -12.39
CA ILE A 168 -10.89 -4.19 -11.96
C ILE A 168 -9.95 -4.66 -13.07
N GLN A 169 -10.21 -5.81 -13.68
CA GLN A 169 -9.37 -6.37 -14.73
C GLN A 169 -9.36 -5.50 -16.01
N GLU A 170 -10.46 -4.78 -16.30
CA GLU A 170 -10.48 -3.78 -17.37
C GLU A 170 -9.52 -2.59 -17.09
N MET A 171 -9.38 -2.20 -15.83
CA MET A 171 -8.49 -1.09 -15.42
C MET A 171 -7.05 -1.54 -15.18
N ASN A 172 -6.86 -2.76 -14.69
CA ASN A 172 -5.56 -3.34 -14.37
C ASN A 172 -5.56 -4.85 -14.64
N PRO A 173 -5.30 -5.27 -15.88
CA PRO A 173 -5.30 -6.68 -16.27
C PRO A 173 -4.15 -7.49 -15.64
N GLU A 174 -3.11 -6.83 -15.14
CA GLU A 174 -1.94 -7.48 -14.55
C GLU A 174 -2.09 -7.74 -13.04
N ALA A 175 -2.99 -7.02 -12.36
CA ALA A 175 -3.16 -7.19 -10.94
C ALA A 175 -3.72 -8.57 -10.61
N ARG A 176 -3.11 -9.21 -9.62
CA ARG A 176 -3.73 -10.36 -8.98
C ARG A 176 -4.90 -9.90 -8.14
N VAL A 177 -6.09 -10.46 -8.36
CA VAL A 177 -7.31 -10.11 -7.61
C VAL A 177 -7.73 -11.30 -6.75
N GLU A 178 -7.73 -11.10 -5.43
CA GLU A 178 -8.17 -12.09 -4.44
C GLU A 178 -9.49 -11.66 -3.82
N ALA A 179 -10.39 -12.61 -3.69
CA ALA A 179 -11.71 -12.43 -3.08
C ALA A 179 -11.96 -13.43 -1.94
N ASP A 180 -10.94 -14.16 -1.51
CA ASP A 180 -11.02 -15.06 -0.36
C ASP A 180 -10.87 -14.27 0.94
N PHE A 181 -11.35 -14.86 2.06
CA PHE A 181 -11.09 -14.31 3.39
C PHE A 181 -9.58 -14.19 3.61
N TRP A 182 -9.12 -13.05 4.06
CA TRP A 182 -7.68 -12.72 4.08
C TRP A 182 -6.85 -13.64 4.95
N GLU A 183 -7.47 -14.23 6.00
CA GLU A 183 -6.85 -15.21 6.88
C GLU A 183 -6.55 -16.54 6.16
N SER A 184 -7.29 -16.83 5.08
CA SER A 184 -7.09 -18.04 4.26
C SER A 184 -6.05 -17.83 3.15
N ILE A 185 -5.69 -16.59 2.84
CA ILE A 185 -4.72 -16.27 1.80
C ILE A 185 -3.30 -16.63 2.27
N PRO A 186 -2.56 -17.44 1.49
CA PRO A 186 -1.19 -17.78 1.86
C PRO A 186 -0.31 -16.54 2.06
N ALA A 187 0.48 -16.52 3.13
CA ALA A 187 1.37 -15.41 3.49
C ALA A 187 2.32 -14.98 2.35
N SER A 188 2.68 -15.91 1.47
CA SER A 188 3.52 -15.64 0.29
C SER A 188 2.83 -14.70 -0.71
N VAL A 189 1.50 -14.73 -0.80
CA VAL A 189 0.73 -13.86 -1.72
C VAL A 189 0.89 -12.39 -1.34
N PHE A 190 0.95 -12.09 -0.04
CA PHE A 190 1.17 -10.72 0.42
C PHE A 190 2.59 -10.23 0.16
N ARG A 191 3.58 -11.13 0.19
CA ARG A 191 5.00 -10.76 0.11
C ARG A 191 5.60 -10.83 -1.29
N TYR A 192 5.07 -11.68 -2.16
CA TYR A 192 5.69 -11.99 -3.45
C TYR A 192 4.69 -11.93 -4.60
N GLY A 193 5.16 -11.50 -5.73
CA GLY A 193 4.42 -11.45 -6.99
C GLY A 193 5.11 -10.59 -8.03
N PRO A 194 4.64 -10.61 -9.27
CA PRO A 194 5.16 -9.73 -10.29
C PRO A 194 4.87 -8.27 -9.93
N ARG A 195 5.76 -7.37 -10.32
CA ARG A 195 5.55 -5.93 -10.23
C ARG A 195 4.70 -5.48 -11.43
N ASN A 196 3.74 -4.63 -11.19
CA ASN A 196 2.86 -4.07 -12.22
C ASN A 196 3.67 -3.25 -13.25
N SER A 197 3.37 -3.42 -14.54
CA SER A 197 4.08 -2.73 -15.61
C SER A 197 3.92 -1.20 -15.58
N ASN A 198 2.83 -0.69 -15.02
CA ASN A 198 2.67 0.76 -14.82
C ASN A 198 3.69 1.33 -13.83
N ILE A 199 4.17 0.53 -12.87
CA ILE A 199 5.26 0.93 -11.96
C ILE A 199 6.57 1.07 -12.73
N PHE A 200 6.88 0.16 -13.64
CA PHE A 200 8.06 0.28 -14.52
C PHE A 200 8.02 1.54 -15.39
N LYS A 201 6.83 1.97 -15.84
CA LYS A 201 6.70 3.24 -16.58
C LYS A 201 7.05 4.43 -15.68
N LEU A 202 6.62 4.43 -14.41
CA LEU A 202 7.00 5.47 -13.45
C LEU A 202 8.51 5.48 -13.18
N GLU A 203 9.15 4.32 -13.09
CA GLU A 203 10.61 4.20 -12.95
C GLU A 203 11.33 4.87 -14.13
N MET A 204 10.89 4.56 -15.36
CA MET A 204 11.48 5.16 -16.57
C MET A 204 11.29 6.68 -16.63
N GLU A 205 10.12 7.19 -16.26
CA GLU A 205 9.83 8.64 -16.20
C GLU A 205 10.72 9.33 -15.15
N ALA A 206 10.89 8.73 -13.99
CA ALA A 206 11.77 9.24 -12.95
C ALA A 206 13.23 9.29 -13.41
N ALA A 207 13.74 8.25 -14.07
CA ALA A 207 15.09 8.18 -14.59
C ALA A 207 15.37 9.23 -15.69
N VAL A 208 14.37 9.55 -16.52
CA VAL A 208 14.49 10.57 -17.56
C VAL A 208 14.56 11.98 -16.95
N SER A 209 13.77 12.24 -15.90
CA SER A 209 13.75 13.55 -15.22
C SER A 209 15.02 13.85 -14.42
N MET A 210 15.83 12.84 -14.06
CA MET A 210 17.09 12.99 -13.34
C MET A 210 18.32 13.21 -14.23
N LYS A 211 18.18 13.17 -15.57
CA LYS A 211 19.30 13.48 -16.45
C LYS A 211 19.64 14.96 -16.35
N PRO A 212 20.91 15.34 -16.02
CA PRO A 212 21.31 16.75 -16.01
C PRO A 212 21.07 17.33 -17.39
N VAL A 213 20.42 18.49 -17.43
CA VAL A 213 20.38 19.31 -18.66
C VAL A 213 21.83 19.63 -18.99
N ARG A 214 22.37 19.03 -20.05
CA ARG A 214 23.67 19.44 -20.59
C ARG A 214 23.51 20.85 -21.11
N ILE A 215 24.05 21.82 -20.36
CA ILE A 215 24.28 23.19 -20.80
C ILE A 215 25.49 23.18 -21.73
#